data_29b84792a0c941dd07ce02523becabf2
#
_entry.id   29b84792a0c941dd07ce02523becabf2
#
_cell.length_a   1.000
_cell.length_b   1.000
_cell.length_c   1.000
_cell.angle_alpha   90.00
_cell.angle_beta   90.00
_cell.angle_gamma   90.00
#
_symmetry.space_group_name_H-M   'P 1'
#
loop_
_entity.id
_entity.type
_entity.pdbx_description
1 polymer ?
#
loop_
_entity_poly.entity_id
_entity_poly.type
_entity_poly.pdbx_seq_one_letter_code
_entity_poly.pdbx_strand_id
1 'polypeptide(L)'
;DAFIFLAAAAGSLLGLRVLERNRRQVWLQHLIIAEQMVALGSEQAESERLLLNVLPASVSTRLRRGENPIADTFPSVTVLFADLVGFTPMASGMNATEVITMLSAVFTHFDDLVSERQLEKIKTIGDAYMAVGGLPEPLAQHAERMIDLGFAMLDCTKPGGRFSHLQLRIGIHSGPVAGGVIGTRRFAYDVWGDTVNLASRLQETGVTGRIHVSHETMSLAGDGYGFEPRGLIELRGHGTMETYLVIDSSSDLLEQPPLASSAWTPPTLD
;
A
#
# COMPACT_ATOMS: atom_id res chain seq x y z
N ASP A 1 59.11 49.71 42.71
CA ASP A 1 58.72 49.52 41.27
C ASP A 1 58.70 48.03 40.81
N ALA A 2 59.70 47.20 41.25
CA ALA A 2 59.75 45.79 40.87
C ALA A 2 58.52 44.95 41.35
N PHE A 3 57.96 45.25 42.51
CA PHE A 3 56.84 44.56 43.11
C PHE A 3 55.55 44.80 42.38
N ILE A 4 55.35 46.00 41.85
CA ILE A 4 54.17 46.36 41.05
C ILE A 4 54.19 45.61 39.70
N PHE A 5 55.34 45.51 39.05
CA PHE A 5 55.54 44.75 37.81
C PHE A 5 55.29 43.24 37.99
N LEU A 6 55.76 42.67 39.10
CA LEU A 6 55.55 41.25 39.40
C LEU A 6 54.10 40.97 39.67
N ALA A 7 53.38 41.82 40.38
CA ALA A 7 51.95 41.66 40.67
C ALA A 7 51.13 41.80 39.38
N ALA A 8 51.46 42.73 38.49
CA ALA A 8 50.79 42.89 37.19
C ALA A 8 51.00 41.66 36.25
N ALA A 9 52.23 41.14 36.19
CA ALA A 9 52.56 39.94 35.41
C ALA A 9 51.86 38.70 35.97
N ALA A 10 51.78 38.51 37.30
CA ALA A 10 51.05 37.42 37.94
C ALA A 10 49.52 37.52 37.64
N GLY A 11 48.96 38.73 37.71
CA GLY A 11 47.53 38.96 37.34
C GLY A 11 47.22 38.63 35.88
N SER A 12 48.13 39.04 34.97
CA SER A 12 47.97 38.72 33.53
C SER A 12 48.06 37.22 33.24
N LEU A 13 49.00 36.52 33.89
CA LEU A 13 49.10 35.05 33.76
C LEU A 13 47.90 34.33 34.34
N LEU A 14 47.34 34.80 35.44
CA LEU A 14 46.10 34.23 36.01
C LEU A 14 44.94 34.49 35.13
N GLY A 15 44.80 35.68 34.54
CA GLY A 15 43.76 36.00 33.55
C GLY A 15 43.83 35.13 32.30
N LEU A 16 45.04 34.91 31.75
CA LEU A 16 45.24 34.02 30.62
C LEU A 16 44.81 32.56 30.91
N ARG A 17 45.15 32.04 32.10
CA ARG A 17 44.75 30.69 32.52
C ARG A 17 43.24 30.56 32.70
N VAL A 18 42.57 31.56 33.24
CA VAL A 18 41.10 31.57 33.35
C VAL A 18 40.43 31.60 31.97
N LEU A 19 40.95 32.45 31.07
CA LEU A 19 40.42 32.49 29.68
C LEU A 19 40.61 31.16 28.95
N GLU A 20 41.77 30.52 29.12
CA GLU A 20 42.04 29.24 28.47
C GLU A 20 41.16 28.11 29.04
N ARG A 21 40.95 28.09 30.36
CA ARG A 21 39.98 27.16 30.99
C ARG A 21 38.55 27.37 30.47
N ASN A 22 38.11 28.61 30.40
CA ASN A 22 36.78 28.92 29.88
C ASN A 22 36.62 28.49 28.40
N ARG A 23 37.65 28.77 27.57
CA ARG A 23 37.64 28.31 26.17
C ARG A 23 37.55 26.80 26.05
N ARG A 24 38.31 26.04 26.85
CA ARG A 24 38.26 24.57 26.89
C ARG A 24 36.91 24.06 27.36
N GLN A 25 36.28 24.67 28.36
CA GLN A 25 34.96 24.31 28.82
C GLN A 25 33.91 24.57 27.78
N VAL A 26 33.92 25.73 27.14
CA VAL A 26 32.99 26.04 26.04
C VAL A 26 33.15 25.06 24.88
N TRP A 27 34.40 24.76 24.51
CA TRP A 27 34.66 23.80 23.42
C TRP A 27 34.15 22.39 23.76
N LEU A 28 34.38 21.91 25.00
CA LEU A 28 33.84 20.62 25.45
C LEU A 28 32.33 20.60 25.49
N GLN A 29 31.69 21.70 25.94
CA GLN A 29 30.22 21.82 25.90
C GLN A 29 29.69 21.76 24.46
N HIS A 30 30.33 22.42 23.50
CA HIS A 30 29.96 22.35 22.10
C HIS A 30 30.07 20.93 21.54
N LEU A 31 31.11 20.16 21.90
CA LEU A 31 31.23 18.75 21.48
C LEU A 31 30.12 17.89 22.05
N ILE A 32 29.81 18.05 23.34
CA ILE A 32 28.71 17.29 23.98
C ILE A 32 27.37 17.64 23.36
N ILE A 33 27.11 18.93 23.11
CA ILE A 33 25.86 19.36 22.44
C ILE A 33 25.79 18.79 21.03
N ALA A 34 26.87 18.81 20.25
CA ALA A 34 26.90 18.26 18.91
C ALA A 34 26.62 16.74 18.93
N GLU A 35 27.21 15.99 19.85
CA GLU A 35 26.95 14.56 20.00
C GLU A 35 25.51 14.27 20.41
N GLN A 36 24.94 15.05 21.33
CA GLN A 36 23.53 14.93 21.73
C GLN A 36 22.58 15.27 20.59
N MET A 37 22.90 16.28 19.78
CA MET A 37 22.10 16.62 18.60
C MET A 37 22.08 15.51 17.56
N VAL A 38 23.19 14.83 17.31
CA VAL A 38 23.29 13.69 16.41
C VAL A 38 22.47 12.50 16.95
N ALA A 39 22.61 12.19 18.24
CA ALA A 39 21.85 11.12 18.88
C ALA A 39 20.35 11.38 18.85
N LEU A 40 19.92 12.60 19.18
CA LEU A 40 18.52 13.01 19.15
C LEU A 40 17.96 12.95 17.71
N GLY A 41 18.73 13.39 16.72
CA GLY A 41 18.34 13.31 15.31
C GLY A 41 18.15 11.87 14.83
N SER A 42 19.02 10.94 15.25
CA SER A 42 18.88 9.52 14.91
C SER A 42 17.66 8.87 15.56
N GLU A 43 17.39 9.16 16.83
CA GLU A 43 16.21 8.67 17.55
C GLU A 43 14.91 9.21 16.95
N GLN A 44 14.92 10.49 16.58
CA GLN A 44 13.77 11.12 15.92
C GLN A 44 13.50 10.51 14.54
N ALA A 45 14.53 10.24 13.74
CA ALA A 45 14.41 9.60 12.43
C ALA A 45 13.91 8.15 12.56
N GLU A 46 14.34 7.40 13.56
CA GLU A 46 13.86 6.05 13.83
C GLU A 46 12.39 6.03 14.26
N SER A 47 12.01 6.94 15.17
CA SER A 47 10.62 7.12 15.59
C SER A 47 9.72 7.48 14.40
N GLU A 48 10.20 8.36 13.51
CA GLU A 48 9.46 8.74 12.29
C GLU A 48 9.30 7.55 11.34
N ARG A 49 10.35 6.77 11.14
CA ARG A 49 10.29 5.55 10.30
C ARG A 49 9.29 4.54 10.84
N LEU A 50 9.25 4.33 12.16
CA LEU A 50 8.28 3.42 12.78
C LEU A 50 6.84 3.91 12.60
N LEU A 51 6.60 5.21 12.66
CA LEU A 51 5.28 5.81 12.44
C LEU A 51 4.81 5.65 10.99
N LEU A 52 5.72 5.82 10.04
CA LEU A 52 5.45 5.65 8.60
C LEU A 52 5.18 4.19 8.21
N ASN A 53 5.59 3.21 9.02
CA ASN A 53 5.24 1.80 8.82
C ASN A 53 3.78 1.49 9.19
N VAL A 54 3.09 2.41 9.88
CA VAL A 54 1.71 2.20 10.39
C VAL A 54 0.71 3.15 9.76
N LEU A 55 1.16 4.36 9.35
CA LEU A 55 0.29 5.40 8.82
C LEU A 55 0.87 5.98 7.52
N PRO A 56 0.02 6.35 6.54
CA PRO A 56 0.47 7.10 5.37
C PRO A 56 1.19 8.39 5.76
N ALA A 57 2.14 8.84 4.94
CA ALA A 57 3.03 9.95 5.26
C ALA A 57 2.29 11.28 5.53
N SER A 58 1.27 11.60 4.73
CA SER A 58 0.45 12.80 4.91
C SER A 58 -0.35 12.74 6.21
N VAL A 59 -0.93 11.58 6.54
CA VAL A 59 -1.70 11.33 7.77
C VAL A 59 -0.77 11.43 9.00
N SER A 60 0.41 10.81 8.94
CA SER A 60 1.43 10.92 10.01
C SER A 60 1.84 12.38 10.27
N THR A 61 1.98 13.19 9.21
CA THR A 61 2.31 14.62 9.32
C THR A 61 1.19 15.41 10.01
N ARG A 62 -0.07 15.16 9.67
CA ARG A 62 -1.24 15.79 10.31
C ARG A 62 -1.35 15.41 11.79
N LEU A 63 -1.16 14.13 12.10
CA LEU A 63 -1.18 13.65 13.49
C LEU A 63 -0.11 14.32 14.35
N ARG A 64 1.12 14.49 13.83
CA ARG A 64 2.20 15.21 14.53
C ARG A 64 1.92 16.68 14.76
N ARG A 65 1.10 17.30 13.90
CA ARG A 65 0.62 18.69 14.09
C ARG A 65 -0.51 18.80 15.13
N GLY A 66 -0.93 17.68 15.71
CA GLY A 66 -1.99 17.63 16.72
C GLY A 66 -3.40 17.64 16.13
N GLU A 67 -3.54 17.38 14.84
CA GLU A 67 -4.87 17.28 14.22
C GLU A 67 -5.59 16.01 14.72
N ASN A 68 -6.77 16.21 15.32
CA ASN A 68 -7.61 15.13 15.86
C ASN A 68 -9.06 15.61 15.98
N PRO A 69 -10.06 14.97 15.38
CA PRO A 69 -9.91 13.75 14.58
C PRO A 69 -9.35 14.01 13.17
N ILE A 70 -8.65 13.01 12.60
CA ILE A 70 -8.32 12.97 11.19
C ILE A 70 -9.37 12.14 10.49
N ALA A 71 -10.23 12.79 9.71
CA ALA A 71 -11.32 12.16 8.97
C ALA A 71 -11.57 12.94 7.67
N ASP A 72 -11.43 12.26 6.55
CA ASP A 72 -11.57 12.85 5.23
C ASP A 72 -12.59 12.06 4.40
N THR A 73 -13.22 12.73 3.44
CA THR A 73 -14.12 12.09 2.48
C THR A 73 -13.45 12.10 1.10
N PHE A 74 -13.39 10.93 0.49
CA PHE A 74 -12.83 10.73 -0.84
C PHE A 74 -13.98 10.39 -1.80
N PRO A 75 -14.30 11.25 -2.77
CA PRO A 75 -15.46 11.05 -3.64
C PRO A 75 -15.29 9.91 -4.65
N SER A 76 -14.05 9.58 -4.99
CA SER A 76 -13.74 8.51 -5.97
C SER A 76 -12.43 7.84 -5.59
N VAL A 77 -12.53 6.60 -5.19
CA VAL A 77 -11.41 5.69 -4.91
C VAL A 77 -11.74 4.32 -5.50
N THR A 78 -10.73 3.47 -5.62
CA THR A 78 -10.93 2.05 -5.98
C THR A 78 -10.40 1.17 -4.88
N VAL A 79 -11.23 0.27 -4.39
CA VAL A 79 -10.94 -0.69 -3.32
C VAL A 79 -10.78 -2.09 -3.91
N LEU A 80 -9.72 -2.77 -3.51
CA LEU A 80 -9.45 -4.17 -3.84
C LEU A 80 -9.46 -5.03 -2.59
N PHE A 81 -10.13 -6.17 -2.66
CA PHE A 81 -9.93 -7.29 -1.76
C PHE A 81 -9.37 -8.49 -2.54
N ALA A 82 -8.30 -9.08 -2.03
CA ALA A 82 -7.73 -10.33 -2.52
C ALA A 82 -7.67 -11.35 -1.38
N ASP A 83 -8.18 -12.56 -1.60
CA ASP A 83 -8.34 -13.61 -0.61
C ASP A 83 -7.72 -14.92 -1.09
N LEU A 84 -7.08 -15.66 -0.18
CA LEU A 84 -6.46 -16.96 -0.47
C LEU A 84 -7.50 -18.07 -0.46
N VAL A 85 -7.79 -18.61 -1.62
CA VAL A 85 -8.80 -19.68 -1.77
C VAL A 85 -8.32 -20.97 -1.09
N GLY A 86 -9.17 -21.53 -0.20
CA GLY A 86 -8.85 -22.77 0.49
C GLY A 86 -7.79 -22.63 1.60
N PHE A 87 -7.51 -21.40 2.03
CA PHE A 87 -6.54 -21.14 3.10
C PHE A 87 -6.90 -21.85 4.42
N THR A 88 -8.15 -21.76 4.87
CA THR A 88 -8.59 -22.37 6.16
C THR A 88 -8.32 -23.87 6.24
N PRO A 89 -8.71 -24.71 5.27
CA PRO A 89 -8.37 -26.13 5.28
C PRO A 89 -6.86 -26.37 5.14
N MET A 90 -6.13 -25.58 4.37
CA MET A 90 -4.68 -25.70 4.23
C MET A 90 -3.98 -25.38 5.56
N ALA A 91 -4.34 -24.29 6.21
CA ALA A 91 -3.78 -23.84 7.48
C ALA A 91 -4.03 -24.83 8.63
N SER A 92 -5.13 -25.61 8.58
CA SER A 92 -5.42 -26.62 9.61
C SER A 92 -4.40 -27.76 9.66
N GLY A 93 -3.64 -27.98 8.59
CA GLY A 93 -2.54 -28.95 8.51
C GLY A 93 -1.15 -28.40 8.87
N MET A 94 -1.04 -27.09 9.14
CA MET A 94 0.21 -26.38 9.39
C MET A 94 0.33 -25.96 10.84
N ASN A 95 1.57 -25.80 11.34
CA ASN A 95 1.76 -25.16 12.64
C ASN A 95 1.65 -23.62 12.52
N ALA A 96 1.43 -22.94 13.66
CA ALA A 96 1.19 -21.48 13.69
C ALA A 96 2.35 -20.67 13.08
N THR A 97 3.59 -21.12 13.26
CA THR A 97 4.77 -20.43 12.69
C THR A 97 4.81 -20.56 11.19
N GLU A 98 4.49 -21.72 10.63
CA GLU A 98 4.42 -21.96 9.18
C GLU A 98 3.34 -21.07 8.54
N VAL A 99 2.15 -21.00 9.14
CA VAL A 99 1.05 -20.15 8.70
C VAL A 99 1.48 -18.68 8.64
N ILE A 100 2.05 -18.15 9.72
CA ILE A 100 2.49 -16.77 9.80
C ILE A 100 3.62 -16.48 8.79
N THR A 101 4.58 -17.40 8.65
CA THR A 101 5.70 -17.25 7.71
C THR A 101 5.20 -17.20 6.27
N MET A 102 4.26 -18.06 5.90
CA MET A 102 3.67 -18.09 4.57
C MET A 102 2.87 -16.81 4.29
N LEU A 103 1.95 -16.41 5.18
CA LEU A 103 1.17 -15.17 5.02
C LEU A 103 2.08 -13.95 4.94
N SER A 104 3.11 -13.89 5.80
CA SER A 104 4.10 -12.81 5.76
C SER A 104 4.82 -12.73 4.42
N ALA A 105 5.23 -13.88 3.85
CA ALA A 105 5.91 -13.90 2.55
C ALA A 105 5.00 -13.43 1.41
N VAL A 106 3.73 -13.85 1.40
CA VAL A 106 2.73 -13.45 0.39
C VAL A 106 2.42 -11.96 0.53
N PHE A 107 2.08 -11.50 1.72
CA PHE A 107 1.66 -10.12 1.93
C PHE A 107 2.80 -9.12 1.79
N THR A 108 4.04 -9.48 2.14
CA THR A 108 5.21 -8.64 1.85
C THR A 108 5.38 -8.46 0.34
N HIS A 109 5.19 -9.52 -0.45
CA HIS A 109 5.25 -9.39 -1.91
C HIS A 109 4.10 -8.51 -2.45
N PHE A 110 2.90 -8.63 -1.89
CA PHE A 110 1.78 -7.75 -2.26
C PHE A 110 2.03 -6.29 -1.85
N ASP A 111 2.69 -6.04 -0.71
CA ASP A 111 3.10 -4.70 -0.28
C ASP A 111 4.06 -4.06 -1.30
N ASP A 112 5.01 -4.83 -1.86
CA ASP A 112 5.92 -4.36 -2.92
C ASP A 112 5.11 -3.98 -4.18
N LEU A 113 4.19 -4.85 -4.63
CA LEU A 113 3.34 -4.60 -5.81
C LEU A 113 2.43 -3.37 -5.66
N VAL A 114 1.90 -3.14 -4.46
CA VAL A 114 1.08 -1.97 -4.11
C VAL A 114 1.92 -0.70 -4.18
N SER A 115 3.11 -0.71 -3.58
CA SER A 115 4.04 0.43 -3.57
C SER A 115 4.49 0.82 -4.98
N GLU A 116 4.84 -0.14 -5.84
CA GLU A 116 5.23 0.09 -7.23
C GLU A 116 4.15 0.81 -8.04
N ARG A 117 2.87 0.60 -7.68
CA ARG A 117 1.71 1.20 -8.36
C ARG A 117 1.17 2.45 -7.69
N GLN A 118 1.85 2.95 -6.64
CA GLN A 118 1.42 4.12 -5.87
C GLN A 118 0.01 3.95 -5.28
N LEU A 119 -0.32 2.74 -4.88
CA LEU A 119 -1.54 2.40 -4.18
C LEU A 119 -1.25 2.31 -2.68
N GLU A 120 -2.30 2.27 -1.86
CA GLU A 120 -2.18 2.23 -0.41
C GLU A 120 -2.69 0.89 0.13
N LYS A 121 -1.85 0.18 0.89
CA LYS A 121 -2.29 -0.95 1.71
C LYS A 121 -3.04 -0.42 2.91
N ILE A 122 -4.25 -0.94 3.14
CA ILE A 122 -5.03 -0.54 4.32
C ILE A 122 -4.80 -1.54 5.46
N LYS A 123 -5.09 -2.81 5.23
CA LYS A 123 -4.96 -3.86 6.25
C LYS A 123 -5.03 -5.26 5.65
N THR A 124 -4.76 -6.24 6.50
CA THR A 124 -5.09 -7.63 6.24
C THR A 124 -6.20 -8.08 7.20
N ILE A 125 -7.12 -8.93 6.75
CA ILE A 125 -8.23 -9.47 7.52
C ILE A 125 -8.17 -10.99 7.39
N GLY A 126 -7.50 -11.64 8.34
CA GLY A 126 -7.18 -13.06 8.21
C GLY A 126 -6.24 -13.33 7.02
N ASP A 127 -6.75 -14.06 6.04
CA ASP A 127 -6.08 -14.38 4.77
C ASP A 127 -6.47 -13.46 3.61
N ALA A 128 -7.27 -12.43 3.88
CA ALA A 128 -7.63 -11.41 2.91
C ALA A 128 -6.72 -10.19 3.01
N TYR A 129 -6.34 -9.64 1.86
CA TYR A 129 -5.54 -8.42 1.70
C TYR A 129 -6.41 -7.30 1.14
N MET A 130 -6.32 -6.10 1.72
CA MET A 130 -7.08 -4.94 1.30
C MET A 130 -6.16 -3.79 0.87
N ALA A 131 -6.33 -3.31 -0.34
CA ALA A 131 -5.66 -2.13 -0.89
C ALA A 131 -6.65 -1.12 -1.45
N VAL A 132 -6.24 0.16 -1.49
CA VAL A 132 -7.05 1.26 -2.03
C VAL A 132 -6.19 2.16 -2.91
N GLY A 133 -6.76 2.67 -4.00
CA GLY A 133 -6.18 3.68 -4.86
C GLY A 133 -7.00 4.96 -4.85
N GLY A 134 -6.33 6.12 -4.83
CA GLY A 134 -6.98 7.43 -4.82
C GLY A 134 -7.07 8.07 -3.42
N LEU A 135 -6.40 7.50 -2.43
CA LEU A 135 -6.23 8.04 -1.08
C LEU A 135 -4.85 7.65 -0.51
N PRO A 136 -4.34 8.34 0.51
CA PRO A 136 -4.82 9.63 1.03
C PRO A 136 -4.62 10.77 0.04
N GLU A 137 -3.76 10.56 -0.96
CA GLU A 137 -3.53 11.52 -2.05
C GLU A 137 -4.39 11.13 -3.26
N PRO A 138 -5.02 12.11 -3.96
CA PRO A 138 -5.73 11.85 -5.19
C PRO A 138 -4.83 11.19 -6.24
N LEU A 139 -5.31 10.14 -6.86
CA LEU A 139 -4.61 9.40 -7.90
C LEU A 139 -5.52 9.30 -9.12
N ALA A 140 -5.14 9.92 -10.22
CA ALA A 140 -5.77 9.66 -11.52
C ALA A 140 -5.50 8.19 -11.90
N GLN A 141 -6.37 7.55 -12.65
CA GLN A 141 -6.19 6.16 -13.08
C GLN A 141 -6.12 5.14 -11.92
N HIS A 142 -6.76 5.46 -10.77
CA HIS A 142 -6.76 4.54 -9.63
C HIS A 142 -7.44 3.20 -9.94
N ALA A 143 -8.41 3.18 -10.86
CA ALA A 143 -9.11 1.96 -11.26
C ALA A 143 -8.21 1.06 -12.13
N GLU A 144 -7.54 1.63 -13.13
CA GLU A 144 -6.59 0.92 -13.99
C GLU A 144 -5.44 0.33 -13.18
N ARG A 145 -4.81 1.14 -12.33
CA ARG A 145 -3.71 0.67 -11.48
C ARG A 145 -4.13 -0.44 -10.52
N MET A 146 -5.38 -0.41 -10.07
CA MET A 146 -5.92 -1.45 -9.20
C MET A 146 -6.17 -2.75 -9.96
N ILE A 147 -6.62 -2.68 -11.21
CA ILE A 147 -6.74 -3.86 -12.09
C ILE A 147 -5.34 -4.43 -12.39
N ASP A 148 -4.35 -3.58 -12.70
CA ASP A 148 -2.96 -4.00 -12.90
C ASP A 148 -2.35 -4.66 -11.65
N LEU A 149 -2.70 -4.17 -10.46
CA LEU A 149 -2.34 -4.82 -9.20
C LEU A 149 -2.96 -6.21 -9.12
N GLY A 150 -4.25 -6.32 -9.44
CA GLY A 150 -4.96 -7.61 -9.45
C GLY A 150 -4.31 -8.63 -10.38
N PHE A 151 -3.92 -8.25 -11.60
CA PHE A 151 -3.19 -9.13 -12.51
C PHE A 151 -1.82 -9.52 -11.97
N ALA A 152 -1.05 -8.58 -11.44
CA ALA A 152 0.27 -8.87 -10.85
C ALA A 152 0.16 -9.83 -9.65
N MET A 153 -0.89 -9.71 -8.82
CA MET A 153 -1.17 -10.65 -7.74
C MET A 153 -1.54 -12.05 -8.28
N LEU A 154 -2.35 -12.13 -9.34
CA LEU A 154 -2.68 -13.40 -9.98
C LEU A 154 -1.45 -14.05 -10.64
N ASP A 155 -0.59 -13.29 -11.26
CA ASP A 155 0.61 -13.80 -11.95
C ASP A 155 1.56 -14.51 -11.00
N CYS A 156 1.70 -14.04 -9.75
CA CYS A 156 2.54 -14.72 -8.79
C CYS A 156 1.97 -16.08 -8.31
N THR A 157 0.69 -16.37 -8.59
CA THR A 157 0.03 -17.65 -8.28
C THR A 157 -0.13 -18.57 -9.50
N LYS A 158 0.18 -18.11 -10.72
CA LYS A 158 0.20 -18.93 -11.93
C LYS A 158 1.29 -20.01 -11.87
N PRO A 159 1.19 -21.08 -12.68
CA PRO A 159 2.26 -22.09 -12.79
C PRO A 159 3.61 -21.44 -13.10
N GLY A 160 4.62 -21.73 -12.28
CA GLY A 160 5.94 -21.10 -12.33
C GLY A 160 6.07 -19.79 -11.55
N GLY A 161 4.99 -19.23 -11.05
CA GLY A 161 4.99 -18.08 -10.15
C GLY A 161 5.52 -18.42 -8.76
N ARG A 162 5.89 -17.39 -8.00
CA ARG A 162 6.48 -17.52 -6.65
C ARG A 162 5.59 -18.27 -5.66
N PHE A 163 4.26 -18.18 -5.84
CA PHE A 163 3.24 -18.77 -4.97
C PHE A 163 2.28 -19.67 -5.76
N SER A 164 2.78 -20.44 -6.72
CA SER A 164 2.01 -21.28 -7.63
C SER A 164 1.15 -22.36 -6.96
N HIS A 165 1.37 -22.63 -5.66
CA HIS A 165 0.55 -23.52 -4.85
C HIS A 165 -0.68 -22.85 -4.22
N LEU A 166 -0.80 -21.53 -4.38
CA LEU A 166 -1.91 -20.74 -3.86
C LEU A 166 -2.86 -20.33 -4.98
N GLN A 167 -4.07 -20.02 -4.63
CA GLN A 167 -5.08 -19.47 -5.53
C GLN A 167 -5.71 -18.24 -4.92
N LEU A 168 -6.04 -17.26 -5.74
CA LEU A 168 -6.64 -16.00 -5.30
C LEU A 168 -8.05 -15.80 -5.86
N ARG A 169 -8.88 -15.12 -5.10
CA ARG A 169 -10.10 -14.45 -5.55
C ARG A 169 -9.95 -12.96 -5.32
N ILE A 170 -10.20 -12.18 -6.35
CA ILE A 170 -10.05 -10.72 -6.31
C ILE A 170 -11.37 -10.05 -6.63
N GLY A 171 -11.79 -9.12 -5.78
CA GLY A 171 -12.95 -8.25 -5.99
C GLY A 171 -12.54 -6.79 -5.95
N ILE A 172 -13.00 -5.99 -6.92
CA ILE A 172 -12.68 -4.57 -7.03
C ILE A 172 -13.95 -3.77 -7.23
N HIS A 173 -14.10 -2.70 -6.43
CA HIS A 173 -15.18 -1.73 -6.59
C HIS A 173 -14.66 -0.30 -6.46
N SER A 174 -15.29 0.62 -7.20
CA SER A 174 -14.95 2.04 -7.20
C SER A 174 -16.12 2.88 -6.72
N GLY A 175 -15.85 3.86 -5.86
CA GLY A 175 -16.88 4.75 -5.32
C GLY A 175 -16.35 5.62 -4.18
N PRO A 176 -17.25 6.35 -3.48
CA PRO A 176 -16.87 7.21 -2.37
C PRO A 176 -16.57 6.42 -1.09
N VAL A 177 -15.60 6.92 -0.31
CA VAL A 177 -15.29 6.40 1.03
C VAL A 177 -15.00 7.53 2.01
N ALA A 178 -15.15 7.24 3.30
CA ALA A 178 -14.54 8.02 4.36
C ALA A 178 -13.23 7.33 4.78
N GLY A 179 -12.15 8.09 4.90
CA GLY A 179 -10.87 7.60 5.40
C GLY A 179 -10.44 8.39 6.63
N GLY A 180 -9.74 7.75 7.57
CA GLY A 180 -9.32 8.47 8.75
C GLY A 180 -8.56 7.61 9.76
N VAL A 181 -8.16 8.25 10.86
CA VAL A 181 -7.44 7.60 11.95
C VAL A 181 -8.39 7.31 13.11
N ILE A 182 -8.44 6.05 13.51
CA ILE A 182 -9.16 5.61 14.71
C ILE A 182 -8.18 5.23 15.81
N GLY A 183 -8.57 5.54 17.03
CA GLY A 183 -7.85 5.22 18.25
C GLY A 183 -7.00 6.36 18.78
N THR A 184 -6.65 6.26 20.07
CA THR A 184 -5.81 7.24 20.76
C THR A 184 -4.51 6.64 21.29
N ARG A 185 -4.48 5.32 21.48
CA ARG A 185 -3.30 4.56 21.95
C ARG A 185 -2.69 3.67 20.89
N ARG A 186 -3.54 3.12 20.02
CA ARG A 186 -3.15 2.33 18.84
C ARG A 186 -3.83 2.96 17.65
N PHE A 187 -3.09 3.77 16.93
CA PHE A 187 -3.57 4.40 15.72
C PHE A 187 -3.71 3.36 14.62
N ALA A 188 -4.82 3.43 13.89
CA ALA A 188 -5.02 2.69 12.65
C ALA A 188 -5.65 3.64 11.64
N TYR A 189 -5.05 3.76 10.47
CA TYR A 189 -5.68 4.40 9.32
C TYR A 189 -6.55 3.35 8.65
N ASP A 190 -7.81 3.67 8.46
CA ASP A 190 -8.78 2.76 7.86
C ASP A 190 -9.76 3.53 6.98
N VAL A 191 -10.56 2.80 6.21
CA VAL A 191 -11.56 3.35 5.30
C VAL A 191 -12.92 2.70 5.51
N TRP A 192 -13.98 3.50 5.35
CA TRP A 192 -15.37 3.10 5.58
C TRP A 192 -16.26 3.59 4.46
N GLY A 193 -17.30 2.83 4.19
CA GLY A 193 -18.34 3.16 3.22
C GLY A 193 -18.83 1.93 2.49
N ASP A 194 -19.93 2.09 1.78
CA ASP A 194 -20.55 1.05 0.94
C ASP A 194 -19.57 0.50 -0.09
N THR A 195 -18.70 1.34 -0.61
CA THR A 195 -17.64 0.97 -1.56
C THR A 195 -16.75 -0.16 -1.02
N VAL A 196 -16.38 -0.09 0.28
CA VAL A 196 -15.57 -1.12 0.93
C VAL A 196 -16.34 -2.44 1.02
N ASN A 197 -17.63 -2.36 1.43
CA ASN A 197 -18.48 -3.52 1.57
C ASN A 197 -18.72 -4.21 0.21
N LEU A 198 -18.99 -3.42 -0.83
CA LEU A 198 -19.20 -3.94 -2.18
C LEU A 198 -17.95 -4.62 -2.75
N ALA A 199 -16.77 -4.04 -2.58
CA ALA A 199 -15.51 -4.68 -2.99
C ALA A 199 -15.31 -6.04 -2.31
N SER A 200 -15.58 -6.12 -0.99
CA SER A 200 -15.55 -7.38 -0.24
C SER A 200 -16.56 -8.41 -0.78
N ARG A 201 -17.81 -7.99 -1.10
CA ARG A 201 -18.83 -8.90 -1.66
C ARG A 201 -18.47 -9.39 -3.06
N LEU A 202 -17.89 -8.52 -3.88
CA LEU A 202 -17.38 -8.92 -5.19
C LEU A 202 -16.29 -9.99 -5.05
N GLN A 203 -15.39 -9.84 -4.06
CA GLN A 203 -14.37 -10.84 -3.76
C GLN A 203 -15.02 -12.16 -3.30
N GLU A 204 -15.96 -12.14 -2.34
CA GLU A 204 -16.65 -13.34 -1.82
C GLU A 204 -17.36 -14.13 -2.92
N THR A 205 -18.01 -13.43 -3.86
CA THR A 205 -18.72 -14.01 -5.01
C THR A 205 -17.83 -14.23 -6.22
N GLY A 206 -16.55 -13.86 -6.15
CA GLY A 206 -15.58 -13.90 -7.23
C GLY A 206 -15.28 -15.32 -7.74
N VAL A 207 -14.71 -15.39 -8.94
CA VAL A 207 -14.21 -16.63 -9.54
C VAL A 207 -12.72 -16.76 -9.19
N THR A 208 -12.31 -17.94 -8.76
CA THR A 208 -10.90 -18.24 -8.45
C THR A 208 -10.03 -18.00 -9.69
N GLY A 209 -8.92 -17.30 -9.50
CA GLY A 209 -7.99 -16.96 -10.58
C GLY A 209 -8.48 -15.84 -11.50
N ARG A 210 -9.56 -15.13 -11.15
CA ARG A 210 -10.11 -14.02 -11.94
C ARG A 210 -10.30 -12.76 -11.09
N ILE A 211 -10.32 -11.63 -11.76
CA ILE A 211 -10.64 -10.32 -11.17
C ILE A 211 -12.12 -10.03 -11.44
N HIS A 212 -12.89 -9.83 -10.37
CA HIS A 212 -14.32 -9.54 -10.39
C HIS A 212 -14.54 -8.06 -10.07
N VAL A 213 -15.21 -7.33 -10.97
CA VAL A 213 -15.37 -5.88 -10.83
C VAL A 213 -16.84 -5.47 -10.97
N SER A 214 -17.17 -4.32 -10.42
CA SER A 214 -18.46 -3.65 -10.63
C SER A 214 -18.48 -2.85 -11.93
N HIS A 215 -19.67 -2.42 -12.34
CA HIS A 215 -19.87 -1.51 -13.48
C HIS A 215 -19.12 -0.19 -13.31
N GLU A 216 -19.10 0.38 -12.11
CA GLU A 216 -18.41 1.63 -11.80
C GLU A 216 -16.90 1.50 -12.03
N THR A 217 -16.30 0.39 -11.59
CA THR A 217 -14.88 0.13 -11.83
C THR A 217 -14.57 -0.05 -13.30
N MET A 218 -15.42 -0.83 -14.01
CA MET A 218 -15.29 -1.02 -15.45
C MET A 218 -15.35 0.32 -16.19
N SER A 219 -16.31 1.18 -15.85
CA SER A 219 -16.48 2.49 -16.48
C SER A 219 -15.30 3.43 -16.26
N LEU A 220 -14.68 3.38 -15.07
CA LEU A 220 -13.49 4.18 -14.72
C LEU A 220 -12.21 3.68 -15.38
N ALA A 221 -12.08 2.35 -15.56
CA ALA A 221 -10.90 1.75 -16.21
C ALA A 221 -10.87 1.95 -17.73
N GLY A 222 -12.02 2.34 -18.32
CA GLY A 222 -12.12 2.64 -19.76
C GLY A 222 -11.79 1.46 -20.66
N ASP A 223 -11.32 1.76 -21.88
CA ASP A 223 -11.14 0.78 -22.95
C ASP A 223 -9.81 0.00 -22.89
N GLY A 224 -9.03 0.19 -21.81
CA GLY A 224 -7.70 -0.45 -21.65
C GLY A 224 -7.76 -1.96 -21.36
N TYR A 225 -8.92 -2.48 -20.98
CA TYR A 225 -9.13 -3.87 -20.58
C TYR A 225 -10.33 -4.48 -21.28
N GLY A 226 -10.31 -5.80 -21.47
CA GLY A 226 -11.49 -6.56 -21.83
C GLY A 226 -12.37 -6.85 -20.61
N PHE A 227 -13.69 -6.83 -20.78
CA PHE A 227 -14.63 -7.14 -19.71
C PHE A 227 -15.66 -8.16 -20.20
N GLU A 228 -15.76 -9.28 -19.51
CA GLU A 228 -16.73 -10.33 -19.74
C GLU A 228 -17.91 -10.13 -18.78
N PRO A 229 -19.14 -9.87 -19.28
CA PRO A 229 -20.30 -9.75 -18.41
C PRO A 229 -20.53 -11.04 -17.62
N ARG A 230 -20.59 -10.93 -16.29
CA ARG A 230 -20.95 -12.05 -15.42
C ARG A 230 -22.43 -12.13 -15.15
N GLY A 231 -23.14 -11.07 -15.52
CA GLY A 231 -24.57 -10.91 -15.30
C GLY A 231 -24.92 -10.35 -13.92
N LEU A 232 -26.18 -10.51 -13.57
CA LEU A 232 -26.74 -10.01 -12.32
C LEU A 232 -26.38 -10.95 -11.17
N ILE A 233 -25.66 -10.42 -10.18
CA ILE A 233 -25.27 -11.14 -8.97
C ILE A 233 -26.00 -10.52 -7.78
N GLU A 234 -26.64 -11.35 -6.97
CA GLU A 234 -27.22 -10.92 -5.70
C GLU A 234 -26.10 -10.71 -4.67
N LEU A 235 -25.92 -9.47 -4.24
CA LEU A 235 -24.95 -9.10 -3.22
C LEU A 235 -25.68 -8.83 -1.90
N ARG A 236 -25.33 -9.57 -0.86
CA ARG A 236 -25.97 -9.48 0.44
C ARG A 236 -25.95 -8.04 0.96
N GLY A 237 -27.13 -7.47 1.18
CA GLY A 237 -27.31 -6.09 1.68
C GLY A 237 -27.32 -5.01 0.59
N HIS A 238 -27.02 -5.33 -0.68
CA HIS A 238 -26.97 -4.38 -1.80
C HIS A 238 -27.91 -4.74 -2.97
N GLY A 239 -28.64 -5.86 -2.83
CA GLY A 239 -29.54 -6.33 -3.89
C GLY A 239 -28.78 -6.92 -5.09
N THR A 240 -29.38 -6.83 -6.26
CA THR A 240 -28.82 -7.41 -7.51
C THR A 240 -28.03 -6.35 -8.26
N MET A 241 -26.81 -6.66 -8.62
CA MET A 241 -25.88 -5.77 -9.33
C MET A 241 -25.30 -6.46 -10.56
N GLU A 242 -25.15 -5.72 -11.65
CA GLU A 242 -24.41 -6.16 -12.83
C GLU A 242 -22.92 -6.12 -12.59
N THR A 243 -22.24 -7.21 -12.89
CA THR A 243 -20.81 -7.38 -12.59
C THR A 243 -20.06 -7.98 -13.76
N TYR A 244 -18.75 -7.84 -13.75
CA TYR A 244 -17.88 -8.21 -14.86
C TYR A 244 -16.63 -8.95 -14.36
N LEU A 245 -16.10 -9.83 -15.21
CA LEU A 245 -14.77 -10.41 -15.03
C LEU A 245 -13.80 -9.71 -15.97
N VAL A 246 -12.67 -9.26 -15.44
CA VAL A 246 -11.64 -8.61 -16.25
C VAL A 246 -10.89 -9.67 -17.07
N ILE A 247 -10.69 -9.39 -18.36
CA ILE A 247 -9.91 -10.21 -19.31
C ILE A 247 -8.56 -9.53 -19.48
N ASP A 248 -7.50 -10.30 -19.39
CA ASP A 248 -6.16 -9.85 -19.72
C ASP A 248 -6.01 -9.76 -21.24
N SER A 249 -6.10 -8.54 -21.78
CA SER A 249 -5.99 -8.31 -23.23
C SER A 249 -4.60 -8.67 -23.79
N SER A 250 -3.60 -8.87 -22.94
CA SER A 250 -2.26 -9.29 -23.38
C SER A 250 -2.15 -10.79 -23.63
N SER A 251 -3.02 -11.62 -23.03
CA SER A 251 -3.01 -13.07 -23.20
C SER A 251 -3.86 -13.55 -24.39
N ASP A 252 -4.92 -12.81 -24.75
CA ASP A 252 -5.83 -13.22 -25.86
C ASP A 252 -5.26 -12.97 -27.26
N LEU A 253 -4.22 -12.16 -27.40
CA LEU A 253 -3.54 -11.98 -28.71
C LEU A 253 -2.72 -13.20 -29.16
N LEU A 254 -2.48 -14.16 -28.29
CA LEU A 254 -1.69 -15.35 -28.55
C LEU A 254 -2.57 -16.60 -28.85
N GLU A 255 -3.88 -16.57 -28.59
CA GLU A 255 -4.80 -17.71 -28.79
C GLU A 255 -5.81 -17.52 -29.92
N GLN A 256 -5.68 -16.51 -30.80
CA GLN A 256 -6.48 -16.51 -32.02
C GLN A 256 -5.93 -17.59 -32.97
N PRO A 257 -6.68 -18.68 -33.24
CA PRO A 257 -6.27 -19.61 -34.28
C PRO A 257 -6.15 -18.82 -35.60
N PRO A 258 -5.16 -19.11 -36.45
CA PRO A 258 -5.00 -18.39 -37.69
C PRO A 258 -6.32 -18.48 -38.47
N LEU A 259 -6.84 -17.32 -38.87
CA LEU A 259 -8.02 -17.23 -39.75
C LEU A 259 -7.78 -18.17 -40.91
N ALA A 260 -8.59 -19.23 -40.99
CA ALA A 260 -8.56 -20.14 -42.13
C ALA A 260 -8.76 -19.31 -43.41
N SER A 261 -7.72 -19.23 -44.22
CA SER A 261 -7.77 -18.60 -45.51
C SER A 261 -8.80 -19.39 -46.35
N SER A 262 -10.04 -18.86 -46.43
CA SER A 262 -11.00 -19.32 -47.40
C SER A 262 -10.41 -19.01 -48.79
N ALA A 263 -9.78 -20.02 -49.38
CA ALA A 263 -9.38 -19.97 -50.77
C ALA A 263 -10.65 -19.70 -51.63
N TRP A 264 -10.74 -18.45 -52.09
CA TRP A 264 -11.73 -18.10 -53.12
C TRP A 264 -11.39 -18.84 -54.39
N THR A 265 -12.23 -19.78 -54.82
CA THR A 265 -12.18 -20.44 -56.14
C THR A 265 -13.11 -19.66 -57.08
N PRO A 266 -12.62 -19.16 -58.24
CA PRO A 266 -13.48 -18.48 -59.20
C PRO A 266 -14.43 -19.49 -59.89
N PRO A 267 -15.69 -19.09 -60.28
CA PRO A 267 -16.63 -19.95 -61.00
C PRO A 267 -16.09 -20.21 -62.41
N THR A 268 -16.12 -21.47 -62.83
CA THR A 268 -15.92 -21.89 -64.23
C THR A 268 -17.09 -21.39 -65.06
N LEU A 269 -16.76 -20.63 -66.12
CA LEU A 269 -17.71 -20.27 -67.18
C LEU A 269 -17.80 -21.47 -68.14
N ASP A 270 -18.98 -22.04 -68.28
CA ASP A 270 -19.46 -22.77 -69.46
C ASP A 270 -20.42 -21.91 -70.25
#